data_b66dcdc2b140ed023409494cb49fd3f4
#
_entry.id   b66dcdc2b140ed023409494cb49fd3f4
#
_cell.length_a   1.000
_cell.length_b   1.000
_cell.length_c   1.000
_cell.angle_alpha   90.00
_cell.angle_beta   90.00
_cell.angle_gamma   90.00
#
_symmetry.space_group_name_H-M   'P 1'
#
loop_
_entity.id
_entity.type
_entity.pdbx_description
1 polymer ?
#
loop_
_entity_poly.entity_id
_entity_poly.type
_entity_poly.pdbx_seq_one_letter_code
_entity_poly.pdbx_strand_id
1 'polypeptide(L)'
;YSITETKQGDITVILNCYRRPYNLQMQVEAIRKQSIKPVQIWLWINYHEDNKNFDPTTLDVDKVFKNNHNWKFYGRFAAALLADTEYVALYDDDTVPGQNWHKNCLETMKTHEGILGSAGIILKGNQYIQHDRCGWPTNNSKTTEVDLVGHSWFFKREWLRYLWQEKPVTWDNGEDIQFGFMAKIHGGIPTY
;
A
#
# COMPACT_ATOMS: atom_id res chain seq x y z
N TYR A 1 28.43 -10.34 -3.81
CA TYR A 1 27.12 -9.79 -3.49
C TYR A 1 27.36 -8.47 -2.78
N SER A 2 27.20 -7.32 -3.46
CA SER A 2 27.17 -6.03 -2.79
C SER A 2 25.81 -5.91 -2.10
N ILE A 3 25.80 -5.90 -0.78
CA ILE A 3 24.63 -5.44 -0.01
C ILE A 3 24.53 -3.96 -0.33
N THR A 4 23.61 -3.57 -1.21
CA THR A 4 23.23 -2.18 -1.38
C THR A 4 22.68 -1.70 -0.06
N GLU A 5 23.37 -0.81 0.62
CA GLU A 5 22.86 -0.16 1.83
C GLU A 5 21.51 0.46 1.50
N THR A 6 20.47 0.02 2.22
CA THR A 6 19.14 0.62 2.14
C THR A 6 19.29 2.09 2.50
N LYS A 7 19.08 3.00 1.55
CA LYS A 7 19.15 4.43 1.82
C LYS A 7 17.97 4.82 2.67
N GLN A 8 18.26 5.49 3.77
CA GLN A 8 17.22 5.97 4.68
C GLN A 8 16.25 6.91 3.94
N GLY A 9 14.95 6.60 4.01
CA GLY A 9 13.91 7.37 3.36
C GLY A 9 13.55 6.92 1.92
N ASP A 10 14.24 5.92 1.36
CA ASP A 10 13.92 5.40 0.02
C ASP A 10 12.56 4.68 0.01
N ILE A 11 11.80 4.89 -1.06
CA ILE A 11 10.43 4.39 -1.23
C ILE A 11 10.34 3.54 -2.49
N THR A 12 9.79 2.33 -2.37
CA THR A 12 9.28 1.55 -3.50
C THR A 12 7.76 1.68 -3.55
N VAL A 13 7.23 2.09 -4.68
CA VAL A 13 5.79 2.12 -4.93
C VAL A 13 5.37 0.83 -5.63
N ILE A 14 4.26 0.23 -5.18
CA ILE A 14 3.64 -0.91 -5.86
C ILE A 14 2.22 -0.54 -6.25
N LEU A 15 1.98 -0.53 -7.56
CA LEU A 15 0.67 -0.35 -8.16
C LEU A 15 0.01 -1.70 -8.39
N ASN A 16 -1.31 -1.73 -8.27
CA ASN A 16 -2.12 -2.89 -8.56
C ASN A 16 -2.90 -2.68 -9.85
N CYS A 17 -2.86 -3.66 -10.75
CA CYS A 17 -3.72 -3.73 -11.93
C CYS A 17 -4.64 -4.94 -11.80
N TYR A 18 -5.94 -4.71 -11.69
CA TYR A 18 -6.92 -5.78 -11.68
C TYR A 18 -7.99 -5.57 -12.76
N ARG A 19 -8.95 -4.67 -12.55
CA ARG A 19 -10.05 -4.41 -13.51
C ARG A 19 -9.99 -3.04 -14.15
N ARG A 20 -9.07 -2.17 -13.73
CA ARG A 20 -8.99 -0.76 -14.16
C ARG A 20 -7.61 -0.40 -14.73
N PRO A 21 -7.11 -1.12 -15.76
CA PRO A 21 -5.80 -0.81 -16.36
C PRO A 21 -5.73 0.61 -16.92
N TYR A 22 -6.87 1.21 -17.29
CA TYR A 22 -6.98 2.57 -17.82
C TYR A 22 -6.60 3.67 -16.80
N ASN A 23 -6.61 3.38 -15.49
CA ASN A 23 -6.20 4.34 -14.47
C ASN A 23 -4.67 4.41 -14.27
N LEU A 24 -3.95 3.38 -14.69
CA LEU A 24 -2.53 3.23 -14.38
C LEU A 24 -1.65 4.36 -14.90
N GLN A 25 -1.93 4.86 -16.12
CA GLN A 25 -1.17 5.97 -16.68
C GLN A 25 -1.24 7.19 -15.77
N MET A 26 -2.43 7.56 -15.32
CA MET A 26 -2.65 8.69 -14.41
C MET A 26 -1.98 8.48 -13.04
N GLN A 27 -2.03 7.25 -12.51
CA GLN A 27 -1.36 6.91 -11.25
C GLN A 27 0.15 7.05 -11.37
N VAL A 28 0.76 6.47 -12.42
CA VAL A 28 2.21 6.55 -12.67
C VAL A 28 2.65 8.01 -12.80
N GLU A 29 1.93 8.82 -13.58
CA GLU A 29 2.24 10.25 -13.72
C GLU A 29 2.16 11.01 -12.40
N ALA A 30 1.14 10.75 -11.58
CA ALA A 30 1.01 11.38 -10.27
C ALA A 30 2.14 10.98 -9.31
N ILE A 31 2.58 9.72 -9.38
CA ILE A 31 3.69 9.21 -8.55
C ILE A 31 5.03 9.78 -9.03
N ARG A 32 5.29 9.87 -10.33
CA ARG A 32 6.50 10.50 -10.88
C ARG A 32 6.56 12.01 -10.57
N LYS A 33 5.41 12.65 -10.33
CA LYS A 33 5.30 14.07 -9.95
C LYS A 33 5.31 14.32 -8.43
N GLN A 34 5.48 13.28 -7.60
CA GLN A 34 5.61 13.46 -6.16
C GLN A 34 6.76 14.40 -5.80
N SER A 35 6.58 15.27 -4.80
CA SER A 35 7.64 16.16 -4.29
C SER A 35 8.83 15.37 -3.73
N ILE A 36 8.57 14.19 -3.14
CA ILE A 36 9.58 13.17 -2.86
C ILE A 36 9.27 11.97 -3.73
N LYS A 37 10.12 11.78 -4.75
CA LYS A 37 9.94 10.71 -5.73
C LYS A 37 10.33 9.36 -5.16
N PRO A 38 9.60 8.28 -5.49
CA PRO A 38 10.06 6.95 -5.17
C PRO A 38 11.31 6.59 -6.01
N VAL A 39 12.13 5.70 -5.51
CA VAL A 39 13.29 5.16 -6.25
C VAL A 39 12.84 4.11 -7.27
N GLN A 40 11.73 3.42 -7.03
CA GLN A 40 11.16 2.43 -7.93
C GLN A 40 9.63 2.47 -7.92
N ILE A 41 9.04 2.20 -9.08
CA ILE A 41 7.61 1.95 -9.26
C ILE A 41 7.45 0.56 -9.84
N TRP A 42 6.77 -0.32 -9.11
CA TRP A 42 6.49 -1.68 -9.52
C TRP A 42 5.02 -1.84 -9.85
N LEU A 43 4.71 -2.66 -10.84
CA LEU A 43 3.35 -2.98 -11.24
C LEU A 43 3.06 -4.44 -10.97
N TRP A 44 2.10 -4.70 -10.09
CA TRP A 44 1.50 -6.01 -9.87
C TRP A 44 0.26 -6.16 -10.74
N ILE A 45 0.32 -7.00 -11.77
CA ILE A 45 -0.82 -7.35 -12.62
C ILE A 45 -1.45 -8.61 -12.02
N ASN A 46 -2.57 -8.44 -11.33
CA ASN A 46 -3.38 -9.52 -10.82
C ASN A 46 -4.34 -9.98 -11.91
N TYR A 47 -4.37 -11.27 -12.24
CA TYR A 47 -5.11 -11.74 -13.42
C TYR A 47 -6.60 -11.40 -13.37
N HIS A 48 -7.12 -10.87 -14.46
CA HIS A 48 -8.54 -10.71 -14.77
C HIS A 48 -8.73 -10.69 -16.30
N GLU A 49 -9.90 -11.09 -16.78
CA GLU A 49 -10.20 -11.04 -18.21
C GLU A 49 -10.06 -9.63 -18.80
N ASP A 50 -10.41 -8.60 -18.04
CA ASP A 50 -10.32 -7.19 -18.46
C ASP A 50 -8.86 -6.71 -18.65
N ASN A 51 -7.87 -7.38 -18.04
CA ASN A 51 -6.46 -7.01 -18.17
C ASN A 51 -5.58 -8.02 -18.90
N LYS A 52 -6.15 -9.12 -19.42
CA LYS A 52 -5.36 -10.18 -20.07
C LYS A 52 -4.52 -9.70 -21.26
N ASN A 53 -5.03 -8.71 -21.99
CA ASN A 53 -4.38 -8.11 -23.16
C ASN A 53 -3.68 -6.77 -22.83
N PHE A 54 -3.63 -6.38 -21.55
CA PHE A 54 -2.97 -5.14 -21.15
C PHE A 54 -1.46 -5.26 -21.38
N ASP A 55 -0.91 -4.27 -22.10
CA ASP A 55 0.52 -4.13 -22.34
C ASP A 55 1.15 -3.15 -21.35
N PRO A 56 1.89 -3.63 -20.34
CA PRO A 56 2.53 -2.77 -19.36
C PRO A 56 3.72 -1.99 -19.89
N THR A 57 4.25 -2.31 -21.09
CA THR A 57 5.41 -1.61 -21.67
C THR A 57 5.11 -0.16 -22.02
N THR A 58 3.83 0.22 -22.06
CA THR A 58 3.39 1.59 -22.28
C THR A 58 3.55 2.49 -21.03
N LEU A 59 3.82 1.90 -19.88
CA LEU A 59 3.94 2.62 -18.61
C LEU A 59 5.40 2.83 -18.19
N ASP A 60 5.68 3.99 -17.58
CA ASP A 60 6.98 4.31 -16.96
C ASP A 60 7.08 3.64 -15.57
N VAL A 61 7.20 2.31 -15.57
CA VAL A 61 7.39 1.49 -14.36
C VAL A 61 8.69 0.71 -14.43
N ASP A 62 9.32 0.49 -13.28
CA ASP A 62 10.65 -0.14 -13.21
C ASP A 62 10.60 -1.68 -13.24
N LYS A 63 9.52 -2.27 -12.68
CA LYS A 63 9.33 -3.72 -12.67
C LYS A 63 7.87 -4.10 -12.86
N VAL A 64 7.63 -5.23 -13.51
CA VAL A 64 6.29 -5.78 -13.75
C VAL A 64 6.22 -7.21 -13.28
N PHE A 65 5.23 -7.51 -12.43
CA PHE A 65 4.86 -8.85 -12.01
C PHE A 65 3.56 -9.24 -12.72
N LYS A 66 3.66 -9.98 -13.81
CA LYS A 66 2.48 -10.43 -14.57
C LYS A 66 2.06 -11.81 -14.11
N ASN A 67 0.86 -11.91 -13.55
CA ASN A 67 0.31 -13.14 -13.02
C ASN A 67 -0.74 -13.73 -13.96
N ASN A 68 -0.82 -15.06 -14.01
CA ASN A 68 -1.86 -15.83 -14.68
C ASN A 68 -2.96 -16.32 -13.73
N HIS A 69 -2.94 -15.83 -12.48
CA HIS A 69 -3.88 -16.18 -11.42
C HIS A 69 -4.29 -14.94 -10.65
N ASN A 70 -5.51 -14.92 -10.12
CA ASN A 70 -6.01 -13.86 -9.25
C ASN A 70 -5.63 -14.16 -7.79
N TRP A 71 -4.57 -13.52 -7.31
CA TRP A 71 -4.10 -13.61 -5.92
C TRP A 71 -4.89 -12.74 -4.96
N LYS A 72 -6.05 -12.23 -5.39
CA LYS A 72 -6.88 -11.32 -4.60
C LYS A 72 -6.08 -10.11 -4.13
N PHE A 73 -6.23 -9.71 -2.88
CA PHE A 73 -5.62 -8.50 -2.33
C PHE A 73 -4.22 -8.71 -1.75
N TYR A 74 -3.84 -9.95 -1.42
CA TYR A 74 -2.58 -10.27 -0.76
C TYR A 74 -1.36 -10.25 -1.69
N GLY A 75 -1.55 -10.52 -2.98
CA GLY A 75 -0.43 -10.68 -3.92
C GLY A 75 0.50 -9.48 -4.00
N ARG A 76 -0.03 -8.26 -4.04
CA ARG A 76 0.77 -7.02 -4.06
C ARG A 76 1.61 -6.82 -2.79
N PHE A 77 1.12 -7.26 -1.63
CA PHE A 77 1.88 -7.25 -0.39
C PHE A 77 2.98 -8.32 -0.38
N ALA A 78 2.75 -9.46 -1.02
CA ALA A 78 3.80 -10.46 -1.22
C ALA A 78 4.92 -9.95 -2.12
N ALA A 79 4.59 -9.25 -3.22
CA ALA A 79 5.59 -8.59 -4.06
C ALA A 79 6.42 -7.56 -3.26
N ALA A 80 5.80 -6.85 -2.33
CA ALA A 80 6.44 -5.85 -1.49
C ALA A 80 7.56 -6.42 -0.59
N LEU A 81 7.54 -7.71 -0.26
CA LEU A 81 8.63 -8.37 0.48
C LEU A 81 9.96 -8.36 -0.28
N LEU A 82 9.91 -8.24 -1.62
CA LEU A 82 11.09 -8.20 -2.48
C LEU A 82 11.70 -6.78 -2.59
N ALA A 83 11.06 -5.76 -2.05
CA ALA A 83 11.61 -4.41 -2.04
C ALA A 83 12.84 -4.34 -1.13
N ASP A 84 13.86 -3.58 -1.56
CA ASP A 84 15.10 -3.32 -0.83
C ASP A 84 15.15 -1.91 -0.23
N THR A 85 14.04 -1.18 -0.28
CA THR A 85 13.88 0.16 0.27
C THR A 85 13.36 0.13 1.71
N GLU A 86 13.59 1.21 2.45
CA GLU A 86 13.09 1.35 3.82
C GLU A 86 11.57 1.38 3.86
N TYR A 87 10.95 2.13 2.94
CA TYR A 87 9.50 2.29 2.86
C TYR A 87 8.91 1.65 1.62
N VAL A 88 7.66 1.23 1.78
CA VAL A 88 6.80 0.78 0.68
C VAL A 88 5.52 1.62 0.69
N ALA A 89 5.09 2.04 -0.49
CA ALA A 89 3.78 2.63 -0.71
C ALA A 89 2.96 1.75 -1.67
N LEU A 90 1.74 1.41 -1.26
CA LEU A 90 0.77 0.70 -2.11
C LEU A 90 -0.43 1.59 -2.40
N TYR A 91 -1.02 1.40 -3.57
CA TYR A 91 -2.25 2.09 -3.97
C TYR A 91 -3.23 1.12 -4.60
N ASP A 92 -4.51 1.30 -4.32
CA ASP A 92 -5.58 0.64 -5.06
C ASP A 92 -5.63 1.16 -6.50
N ASP A 93 -6.19 0.37 -7.42
CA ASP A 93 -6.25 0.67 -8.86
C ASP A 93 -7.16 1.86 -9.22
N ASP A 94 -7.77 2.49 -8.23
CA ASP A 94 -8.61 3.69 -8.34
C ASP A 94 -8.12 4.86 -7.46
N THR A 95 -6.94 4.76 -6.89
CA THR A 95 -6.38 5.77 -5.98
C THR A 95 -5.22 6.51 -6.63
N VAL A 96 -5.37 7.83 -6.78
CA VAL A 96 -4.34 8.72 -7.32
C VAL A 96 -3.82 9.60 -6.19
N PRO A 97 -2.54 9.47 -5.78
CA PRO A 97 -2.00 10.26 -4.68
C PRO A 97 -1.82 11.73 -5.05
N GLY A 98 -2.06 12.62 -4.09
CA GLY A 98 -1.72 14.03 -4.21
C GLY A 98 -0.19 14.22 -4.22
N GLN A 99 0.27 15.33 -4.83
CA GLN A 99 1.70 15.60 -5.11
C GLN A 99 2.62 15.52 -3.88
N ASN A 100 2.12 15.79 -2.68
CA ASN A 100 2.89 15.78 -1.44
C ASN A 100 2.66 14.53 -0.58
N TRP A 101 2.01 13.50 -1.09
CA TRP A 101 1.64 12.34 -0.30
C TRP A 101 2.86 11.67 0.35
N HIS A 102 3.90 11.35 -0.42
CA HIS A 102 5.12 10.72 0.12
C HIS A 102 5.82 11.61 1.14
N LYS A 103 5.92 12.93 0.85
CA LYS A 103 6.49 13.88 1.79
C LYS A 103 5.71 13.91 3.10
N ASN A 104 4.37 13.99 3.03
CA ASN A 104 3.51 14.01 4.21
C ASN A 104 3.64 12.72 5.02
N CYS A 105 3.70 11.55 4.35
CA CYS A 105 3.92 10.28 5.03
C CYS A 105 5.26 10.25 5.78
N LEU A 106 6.36 10.65 5.13
CA LEU A 106 7.68 10.70 5.77
C LEU A 106 7.72 11.69 6.96
N GLU A 107 7.07 12.85 6.85
CA GLU A 107 6.96 13.79 7.97
C GLU A 107 6.11 13.21 9.11
N THR A 108 5.00 12.54 8.79
CA THR A 108 4.14 11.88 9.78
C THR A 108 4.90 10.77 10.51
N MET A 109 5.73 9.97 9.81
CA MET A 109 6.55 8.92 10.41
C MET A 109 7.48 9.42 11.53
N LYS A 110 7.88 10.69 11.52
CA LYS A 110 8.74 11.28 12.56
C LYS A 110 8.03 11.43 13.90
N THR A 111 6.72 11.58 13.90
CA THR A 111 5.90 11.84 15.10
C THR A 111 4.86 10.76 15.38
N HIS A 112 4.43 10.07 14.34
CA HIS A 112 3.41 9.01 14.36
C HIS A 112 3.94 7.84 13.53
N GLU A 113 4.92 7.13 14.08
CA GLU A 113 5.51 5.98 13.41
C GLU A 113 4.50 4.82 13.40
N GLY A 114 4.07 4.40 12.20
CA GLY A 114 3.04 3.38 12.04
C GLY A 114 2.67 3.12 10.58
N ILE A 115 1.69 2.26 10.35
CA ILE A 115 1.10 2.05 9.03
C ILE A 115 0.22 3.25 8.73
N LEU A 116 0.55 4.00 7.67
CA LEU A 116 -0.19 5.20 7.29
C LEU A 116 -1.09 4.93 6.09
N GLY A 117 -2.26 5.57 6.05
CA GLY A 117 -3.17 5.48 4.92
C GLY A 117 -4.01 6.73 4.73
N SER A 118 -4.74 6.79 3.60
CA SER A 118 -5.59 7.94 3.25
C SER A 118 -7.02 7.80 3.78
N ALA A 119 -7.47 6.58 4.05
CA ALA A 119 -8.81 6.27 4.55
C ALA A 119 -8.71 5.27 5.70
N GLY A 120 -9.00 5.72 6.90
CA GLY A 120 -8.95 4.93 8.12
C GLY A 120 -10.32 4.45 8.58
N ILE A 121 -10.34 3.34 9.28
CA ILE A 121 -11.52 2.74 9.90
C ILE A 121 -11.23 2.56 11.39
N ILE A 122 -12.16 3.02 12.23
CA ILE A 122 -12.18 2.79 13.67
C ILE A 122 -13.37 1.88 13.97
N LEU A 123 -13.12 0.65 14.36
CA LEU A 123 -14.15 -0.33 14.67
C LEU A 123 -14.88 0.03 15.97
N LYS A 124 -16.19 -0.06 15.97
CA LYS A 124 -17.06 0.24 17.15
C LYS A 124 -17.59 -1.01 17.85
N GLY A 125 -17.34 -2.16 17.26
CA GLY A 125 -17.82 -3.44 17.78
C GLY A 125 -17.14 -4.62 17.12
N ASN A 126 -17.73 -5.78 17.21
CA ASN A 126 -17.20 -7.02 16.64
C ASN A 126 -17.66 -7.29 15.18
N GLN A 127 -18.34 -6.35 14.55
CA GLN A 127 -18.77 -6.45 13.16
C GLN A 127 -18.19 -5.29 12.35
N TYR A 128 -17.63 -5.58 11.18
CA TYR A 128 -17.01 -4.58 10.31
C TYR A 128 -17.95 -3.43 9.93
N ILE A 129 -19.26 -3.69 9.80
CA ILE A 129 -20.24 -2.65 9.48
C ILE A 129 -20.37 -1.58 10.58
N GLN A 130 -19.97 -1.89 11.81
CA GLN A 130 -19.99 -0.98 12.95
C GLN A 130 -18.66 -0.23 13.06
N HIS A 131 -18.48 0.83 12.26
CA HIS A 131 -17.26 1.60 12.26
C HIS A 131 -17.49 3.10 12.01
N ASP A 132 -16.53 3.91 12.48
CA ASP A 132 -16.34 5.28 12.04
C ASP A 132 -15.29 5.33 10.93
N ARG A 133 -15.46 6.27 10.01
CA ARG A 133 -14.47 6.57 8.97
C ARG A 133 -13.65 7.80 9.35
N CYS A 134 -12.36 7.79 8.98
CA CYS A 134 -11.40 8.84 9.18
C CYS A 134 -10.61 9.05 7.88
N GLY A 135 -10.39 10.29 7.46
CA GLY A 135 -9.73 10.60 6.20
C GLY A 135 -10.67 10.60 5.00
N TRP A 136 -10.14 10.25 3.83
CA TRP A 136 -10.90 10.30 2.59
C TRP A 136 -12.25 9.54 2.67
N PRO A 137 -13.35 10.09 2.14
CA PRO A 137 -13.49 11.33 1.36
C PRO A 137 -13.58 12.63 2.19
N THR A 138 -13.46 12.56 3.50
CA THR A 138 -13.42 13.75 4.36
C THR A 138 -11.98 14.16 4.65
N ASN A 139 -11.78 15.41 5.06
CA ASN A 139 -10.46 15.89 5.49
C ASN A 139 -10.35 15.75 7.01
N ASN A 140 -9.21 15.22 7.46
CA ASN A 140 -8.84 15.24 8.87
C ASN A 140 -8.02 16.47 9.20
N SER A 141 -8.30 17.08 10.33
CA SER A 141 -7.50 18.19 10.86
C SER A 141 -6.22 17.73 11.57
N LYS A 142 -6.11 16.45 11.88
CA LYS A 142 -4.99 15.84 12.61
C LYS A 142 -4.79 14.38 12.20
N THR A 143 -3.57 13.88 12.36
CA THR A 143 -3.27 12.45 12.31
C THR A 143 -4.04 11.73 13.41
N THR A 144 -4.75 10.67 13.06
CA THR A 144 -5.66 9.95 13.97
C THR A 144 -5.31 8.47 13.93
N GLU A 145 -5.13 7.86 15.11
CA GLU A 145 -4.97 6.40 15.19
C GLU A 145 -6.27 5.70 14.81
N VAL A 146 -6.16 4.68 13.96
CA VAL A 146 -7.26 3.90 13.41
C VAL A 146 -6.95 2.40 13.52
N ASP A 147 -7.93 1.54 13.33
CA ASP A 147 -7.70 0.09 13.40
C ASP A 147 -7.12 -0.48 12.09
N LEU A 148 -7.51 0.09 10.97
CA LEU A 148 -6.99 -0.28 9.65
C LEU A 148 -7.12 0.89 8.67
N VAL A 149 -6.34 0.84 7.60
CA VAL A 149 -6.40 1.81 6.49
C VAL A 149 -6.66 1.09 5.17
N GLY A 150 -7.29 1.79 4.24
CA GLY A 150 -7.57 1.35 2.88
C GLY A 150 -7.20 2.38 1.83
N HIS A 151 -7.39 2.04 0.56
CA HIS A 151 -7.10 2.82 -0.64
C HIS A 151 -5.62 3.10 -0.88
N SER A 152 -4.85 3.39 0.15
CA SER A 152 -3.40 3.56 0.10
C SER A 152 -2.76 3.14 1.42
N TRP A 153 -1.54 2.63 1.33
CA TRP A 153 -0.72 2.24 2.48
C TRP A 153 0.68 2.81 2.32
N PHE A 154 1.25 3.33 3.41
CA PHE A 154 2.64 3.73 3.48
C PHE A 154 3.23 3.19 4.79
N PHE A 155 4.28 2.38 4.70
CA PHE A 155 4.81 1.68 5.88
C PHE A 155 6.29 1.30 5.68
N LYS A 156 6.99 0.96 6.77
CA LYS A 156 8.33 0.37 6.69
C LYS A 156 8.23 -1.06 6.15
N ARG A 157 9.03 -1.38 5.12
CA ARG A 157 9.03 -2.70 4.48
C ARG A 157 9.18 -3.85 5.48
N GLU A 158 10.00 -3.67 6.52
CA GLU A 158 10.22 -4.69 7.54
C GLU A 158 8.97 -5.10 8.32
N TRP A 159 7.94 -4.24 8.38
CA TRP A 159 6.68 -4.55 9.07
C TRP A 159 5.79 -5.55 8.32
N LEU A 160 6.09 -5.81 7.04
CA LEU A 160 5.38 -6.84 6.28
C LEU A 160 5.49 -8.23 6.90
N ARG A 161 6.54 -8.50 7.69
CA ARG A 161 6.65 -9.77 8.42
C ARG A 161 5.45 -10.03 9.32
N TYR A 162 4.81 -9.00 9.86
CA TYR A 162 3.65 -9.16 10.72
C TYR A 162 2.40 -9.59 9.94
N LEU A 163 2.20 -9.09 8.72
CA LEU A 163 1.10 -9.52 7.86
C LEU A 163 1.10 -11.04 7.63
N TRP A 164 2.30 -11.63 7.55
CA TRP A 164 2.51 -13.05 7.23
C TRP A 164 2.79 -13.92 8.45
N GLN A 165 2.79 -13.35 9.66
CA GLN A 165 3.16 -14.07 10.88
C GLN A 165 2.09 -15.11 11.27
N GLU A 166 0.83 -14.78 11.04
CA GLU A 166 -0.29 -15.70 11.23
C GLU A 166 -1.03 -15.93 9.91
N LYS A 167 -1.57 -17.13 9.76
CA LYS A 167 -2.37 -17.44 8.58
C LYS A 167 -3.63 -16.58 8.56
N PRO A 168 -3.94 -15.87 7.46
CA PRO A 168 -5.20 -15.16 7.33
C PRO A 168 -6.42 -16.07 7.49
N VAL A 169 -7.48 -15.54 8.07
CA VAL A 169 -8.76 -16.26 8.19
C VAL A 169 -9.32 -16.63 6.82
N THR A 170 -9.11 -15.75 5.85
CA THR A 170 -9.45 -15.97 4.44
C THR A 170 -8.39 -15.33 3.55
N TRP A 171 -8.21 -15.88 2.34
CA TRP A 171 -7.36 -15.30 1.29
C TRP A 171 -8.15 -14.43 0.31
N ASP A 172 -9.47 -14.37 0.44
CA ASP A 172 -10.33 -13.65 -0.50
C ASP A 172 -10.31 -12.13 -0.29
N ASN A 173 -10.15 -11.68 0.96
CA ASN A 173 -10.13 -10.27 1.36
C ASN A 173 -9.57 -10.12 2.78
N GLY A 174 -9.60 -8.87 3.31
CA GLY A 174 -9.25 -8.56 4.70
C GLY A 174 -7.76 -8.45 4.96
N GLU A 175 -6.95 -8.24 3.94
CA GLU A 175 -5.51 -8.00 4.07
C GLU A 175 -5.21 -6.73 4.85
N ASP A 176 -6.06 -5.72 4.75
CA ASP A 176 -6.00 -4.46 5.49
C ASP A 176 -6.22 -4.67 7.00
N ILE A 177 -7.23 -5.46 7.36
CA ILE A 177 -7.50 -5.88 8.74
C ILE A 177 -6.34 -6.74 9.25
N GLN A 178 -5.93 -7.76 8.48
CA GLN A 178 -4.83 -8.65 8.84
C GLN A 178 -3.56 -7.86 9.12
N PHE A 179 -3.19 -6.93 8.22
CA PHE A 179 -1.96 -6.17 8.38
C PHE A 179 -2.01 -5.24 9.59
N GLY A 180 -3.07 -4.44 9.74
CA GLY A 180 -3.24 -3.53 10.86
C GLY A 180 -3.20 -4.26 12.22
N PHE A 181 -3.99 -5.32 12.37
CA PHE A 181 -4.07 -6.05 13.62
C PHE A 181 -2.81 -6.84 13.93
N MET A 182 -2.24 -7.56 12.95
CA MET A 182 -1.02 -8.33 13.19
C MET A 182 0.19 -7.45 13.50
N ALA A 183 0.31 -6.31 12.82
CA ALA A 183 1.35 -5.32 13.13
C ALA A 183 1.21 -4.77 14.55
N LYS A 184 -0.02 -4.47 14.98
CA LYS A 184 -0.30 -3.98 16.35
C LYS A 184 -0.05 -5.05 17.40
N ILE A 185 -0.55 -6.27 17.22
CA ILE A 185 -0.46 -7.37 18.19
C ILE A 185 0.99 -7.84 18.36
N HIS A 186 1.70 -8.09 17.25
CA HIS A 186 3.03 -8.70 17.29
C HIS A 186 4.17 -7.71 17.25
N GLY A 187 3.94 -6.50 16.73
CA GLY A 187 4.97 -5.48 16.57
C GLY A 187 4.78 -4.22 17.42
N GLY A 188 3.60 -4.07 18.03
CA GLY A 188 3.25 -2.80 18.69
C GLY A 188 3.16 -1.62 17.71
N ILE A 189 2.98 -1.91 16.40
CA ILE A 189 2.94 -0.89 15.34
C ILE A 189 1.50 -0.39 15.18
N PRO A 190 1.24 0.89 15.47
CA PRO A 190 -0.08 1.48 15.28
C PRO A 190 -0.39 1.74 13.80
N THR A 191 -1.65 2.06 13.52
CA THR A 191 -2.12 2.47 12.19
C THR A 191 -2.73 3.88 12.28
N TYR A 192 -2.44 4.75 11.30
CA TYR A 192 -2.89 6.13 11.26
C TYR A 192 -3.48 6.51 9.90
#